data_acff47315103f1fd06ce6e141ea8eb73
#
_entry.id   acff47315103f1fd06ce6e141ea8eb73
#
_cell.length_a   1.000
_cell.length_b   1.000
_cell.length_c   1.000
_cell.angle_alpha   90.00
_cell.angle_beta   90.00
_cell.angle_gamma   90.00
#
_symmetry.space_group_name_H-M   'P 1'
#
loop_
_entity.id
_entity.type
_entity.pdbx_description
1 polymer ?
#
loop_
_entity_poly.entity_id
_entity_poly.type
_entity_poly.pdbx_seq_one_letter_code
_entity_poly.pdbx_strand_id
1 'polypeptide(L)'
;MMGYRNLLISLFCSMAVSAAGQPCLVKSLVPDMPSQAPDYFCTWNLQGYVASYKSTELTRAAMTEDYLFGDGLYQNWVDCYPAIRKDLYFVMDDSWDIPKDVNDSPNPYLGCVELSSDRFPSFRGDAVERLKQLSEQIKSKGWKGVGGWICAQKAETHAAIPEEEYWKQRIKAANAAGFDYWKVDWGKEDRNGEWRRKLTAIGKRYAPHLYIEHALRNEFIEFSDVFRTYDVENITAQPITIRRICDLLPYKTVEGAKGIINCEDEPYIAVGLGCAIGVMRHPFAGTLPDGIQDFVFPPVGRDIKRRLD
;
A
#
# COMPACT_ATOMS: atom_id res chain seq x y z
N MET A 1 33.80 65.90 -23.84
CA MET A 1 32.63 65.23 -23.24
C MET A 1 32.49 63.85 -23.80
N MET A 2 33.44 62.98 -23.63
CA MET A 2 33.45 61.60 -24.21
C MET A 2 33.87 60.52 -23.21
N GLY A 3 33.85 60.81 -21.91
CA GLY A 3 34.39 59.87 -20.91
C GLY A 3 33.36 59.19 -20.02
N TYR A 4 32.16 59.73 -19.87
CA TYR A 4 31.21 59.21 -18.86
C TYR A 4 30.23 58.09 -19.36
N ARG A 5 30.00 58.05 -20.67
CA ARG A 5 29.07 57.03 -21.24
C ARG A 5 29.68 55.64 -21.27
N ASN A 6 30.98 55.53 -21.49
CA ASN A 6 31.66 54.24 -21.57
C ASN A 6 31.94 53.65 -20.17
N LEU A 7 32.06 54.52 -19.14
CA LEU A 7 32.28 54.05 -17.76
C LEU A 7 31.00 53.46 -17.16
N LEU A 8 29.83 54.03 -17.46
CA LEU A 8 28.54 53.51 -17.01
C LEU A 8 28.18 52.19 -17.67
N ILE A 9 28.47 51.99 -18.95
CA ILE A 9 28.24 50.74 -19.67
C ILE A 9 29.18 49.66 -19.15
N SER A 10 30.43 49.97 -18.86
CA SER A 10 31.38 49.02 -18.29
C SER A 10 31.01 48.61 -16.85
N LEU A 11 30.48 49.53 -16.04
CA LEU A 11 29.99 49.23 -14.69
C LEU A 11 28.73 48.36 -14.72
N PHE A 12 27.80 48.62 -15.64
CA PHE A 12 26.59 47.81 -15.80
C PHE A 12 26.88 46.39 -16.35
N CYS A 13 27.82 46.27 -17.30
CA CYS A 13 28.26 44.94 -17.75
C CYS A 13 28.98 44.17 -16.65
N SER A 14 29.79 44.81 -15.81
CA SER A 14 30.49 44.15 -14.71
C SER A 14 29.54 43.71 -13.58
N MET A 15 28.48 44.49 -13.35
CA MET A 15 27.43 44.08 -12.38
C MET A 15 26.51 42.98 -12.94
N ALA A 16 26.27 42.94 -14.26
CA ALA A 16 25.47 41.87 -14.88
C ALA A 16 26.22 40.55 -14.92
N VAL A 17 27.53 40.53 -15.03
CA VAL A 17 28.34 39.33 -15.05
C VAL A 17 28.56 38.72 -13.65
N SER A 18 28.57 39.54 -12.61
CA SER A 18 28.64 39.02 -11.23
C SER A 18 27.31 38.57 -10.66
N ALA A 19 26.19 38.85 -11.33
CA ALA A 19 24.88 38.30 -11.00
C ALA A 19 24.57 36.98 -11.76
N ALA A 20 25.40 36.60 -12.72
CA ALA A 20 25.28 35.33 -13.44
C ALA A 20 26.02 34.24 -12.68
N GLY A 21 25.30 33.59 -11.72
CA GLY A 21 25.51 32.22 -11.40
C GLY A 21 26.52 31.87 -10.31
N GLN A 22 26.23 32.20 -9.06
CA GLN A 22 26.39 31.10 -8.11
C GLN A 22 25.35 30.08 -8.50
N PRO A 23 25.72 28.79 -8.78
CA PRO A 23 24.73 27.75 -8.90
C PRO A 23 23.90 27.79 -7.61
N CYS A 24 22.65 28.11 -7.75
CA CYS A 24 21.70 27.92 -6.66
C CYS A 24 21.80 26.43 -6.35
N LEU A 25 22.61 26.08 -5.38
CA LEU A 25 22.62 24.75 -4.80
C LEU A 25 21.23 24.58 -4.20
N VAL A 26 20.30 24.16 -5.05
CA VAL A 26 19.00 23.71 -4.59
C VAL A 26 19.32 22.51 -3.70
N LYS A 27 19.42 22.78 -2.40
CA LYS A 27 19.53 21.71 -1.43
C LYS A 27 18.32 20.82 -1.67
N SER A 28 18.56 19.55 -2.01
CA SER A 28 17.47 18.59 -2.13
C SER A 28 16.61 18.68 -0.89
N LEU A 29 15.31 18.90 -1.06
CA LEU A 29 14.35 18.87 0.03
C LEU A 29 13.96 17.41 0.36
N VAL A 30 14.37 16.47 -0.49
CA VAL A 30 14.16 15.06 -0.24
C VAL A 30 15.16 14.61 0.81
N PRO A 31 14.71 14.05 1.95
CA PRO A 31 15.60 13.52 2.97
C PRO A 31 16.48 12.39 2.39
N ASP A 32 17.74 12.33 2.80
CA ASP A 32 18.67 11.24 2.42
C ASP A 32 18.33 9.92 3.16
N MET A 33 17.37 9.95 4.07
CA MET A 33 16.92 8.78 4.83
C MET A 33 15.60 8.25 4.28
N PRO A 34 15.40 6.92 4.27
CA PRO A 34 14.11 6.31 3.93
C PRO A 34 12.98 6.88 4.79
N SER A 35 11.79 7.03 4.20
CA SER A 35 10.59 7.41 4.92
C SER A 35 10.27 6.40 6.02
N GLN A 36 9.84 6.90 7.19
CA GLN A 36 9.28 6.08 8.26
C GLN A 36 7.76 5.93 8.15
N ALA A 37 7.12 6.63 7.21
CA ALA A 37 5.69 6.49 6.96
C ALA A 37 5.36 5.05 6.53
N PRO A 38 4.20 4.52 6.93
CA PRO A 38 3.75 3.19 6.51
C PRO A 38 3.12 3.23 5.11
N ASP A 39 3.82 3.85 4.16
CA ASP A 39 3.41 3.92 2.77
C ASP A 39 3.45 2.52 2.16
N TYR A 40 2.49 2.21 1.28
CA TYR A 40 2.47 0.90 0.64
C TYR A 40 2.13 0.96 -0.86
N PHE A 41 2.49 -0.09 -1.54
CA PHE A 41 1.96 -0.50 -2.83
C PHE A 41 1.09 -1.75 -2.63
N CYS A 42 -0.13 -1.73 -3.16
CA CYS A 42 -1.10 -2.81 -3.03
C CYS A 42 -1.43 -3.42 -4.39
N THR A 43 -1.53 -4.74 -4.46
CA THR A 43 -1.65 -5.46 -5.72
C THR A 43 -3.06 -5.52 -6.32
N TRP A 44 -4.11 -5.04 -5.63
CA TRP A 44 -5.50 -5.19 -6.10
C TRP A 44 -5.73 -4.71 -7.52
N ASN A 45 -5.22 -3.53 -7.85
CA ASN A 45 -5.39 -2.97 -9.18
C ASN A 45 -4.53 -3.68 -10.25
N LEU A 46 -3.42 -4.30 -9.87
CA LEU A 46 -2.69 -5.22 -10.75
C LEU A 46 -3.49 -6.49 -11.02
N GLN A 47 -4.07 -7.07 -9.99
CA GLN A 47 -4.94 -8.24 -10.13
C GLN A 47 -6.11 -7.94 -11.06
N GLY A 48 -6.79 -6.81 -10.85
CA GLY A 48 -7.87 -6.35 -11.71
C GLY A 48 -7.43 -6.07 -13.14
N TYR A 49 -6.26 -5.47 -13.32
CA TYR A 49 -5.70 -5.17 -14.64
C TYR A 49 -5.49 -6.44 -15.47
N VAL A 50 -4.84 -7.47 -14.91
CA VAL A 50 -4.61 -8.72 -15.64
C VAL A 50 -5.87 -9.55 -15.83
N ALA A 51 -6.87 -9.38 -14.96
CA ALA A 51 -8.18 -10.02 -15.04
C ALA A 51 -9.21 -9.21 -15.86
N SER A 52 -8.83 -8.03 -16.37
CA SER A 52 -9.70 -7.08 -17.09
C SER A 52 -10.84 -6.49 -16.26
N TYR A 53 -10.76 -6.54 -14.92
CA TYR A 53 -11.82 -6.08 -13.98
C TYR A 53 -13.21 -6.67 -14.23
N LYS A 54 -13.32 -7.79 -14.96
CA LYS A 54 -14.60 -8.39 -15.33
C LYS A 54 -15.36 -8.99 -14.15
N SER A 55 -14.63 -9.55 -13.19
CA SER A 55 -15.21 -10.06 -11.98
C SER A 55 -14.22 -10.05 -10.82
N THR A 56 -14.75 -9.97 -9.60
CA THR A 56 -13.94 -10.12 -8.38
C THR A 56 -13.28 -11.50 -8.31
N GLU A 57 -13.95 -12.54 -8.76
CA GLU A 57 -13.41 -13.91 -8.78
C GLU A 57 -12.19 -14.03 -9.70
N LEU A 58 -12.26 -13.44 -10.91
CA LEU A 58 -11.11 -13.40 -11.82
C LEU A 58 -9.97 -12.56 -11.25
N THR A 59 -10.28 -11.42 -10.65
CA THR A 59 -9.31 -10.57 -9.96
C THR A 59 -8.60 -11.33 -8.84
N ARG A 60 -9.33 -12.10 -8.04
CA ARG A 60 -8.77 -12.96 -6.99
C ARG A 60 -7.92 -14.09 -7.55
N ALA A 61 -8.34 -14.70 -8.66
CA ALA A 61 -7.60 -15.77 -9.32
C ALA A 61 -6.20 -15.34 -9.78
N ALA A 62 -5.98 -14.05 -10.01
CA ALA A 62 -4.69 -13.50 -10.42
C ALA A 62 -3.65 -13.41 -9.28
N MET A 63 -4.05 -13.58 -8.00
CA MET A 63 -3.10 -13.62 -6.89
C MET A 63 -2.38 -14.97 -6.86
N THR A 64 -1.26 -15.06 -7.55
CA THR A 64 -0.44 -16.29 -7.66
C THR A 64 1.06 -15.97 -7.66
N GLU A 65 1.86 -17.01 -7.40
CA GLU A 65 3.32 -16.93 -7.46
C GLU A 65 3.82 -16.48 -8.84
N ASP A 66 3.18 -16.98 -9.92
CA ASP A 66 3.57 -16.64 -11.30
C ASP A 66 3.39 -15.14 -11.57
N TYR A 67 2.34 -14.51 -11.08
CA TYR A 67 2.17 -13.07 -11.24
C TYR A 67 3.14 -12.27 -10.37
N LEU A 68 3.46 -12.75 -9.18
CA LEU A 68 4.42 -12.05 -8.31
C LEU A 68 5.85 -12.13 -8.83
N PHE A 69 6.30 -13.30 -9.33
CA PHE A 69 7.70 -13.59 -9.57
C PHE A 69 8.03 -14.11 -10.98
N GLY A 70 7.05 -14.39 -11.82
CA GLY A 70 7.24 -14.93 -13.18
C GLY A 70 7.77 -13.88 -14.15
N ASP A 71 8.16 -14.31 -15.34
CA ASP A 71 8.79 -13.48 -16.39
C ASP A 71 7.84 -13.17 -17.55
N GLY A 72 6.56 -13.57 -17.44
CA GLY A 72 5.57 -13.36 -18.47
C GLY A 72 5.10 -11.90 -18.57
N LEU A 73 4.33 -11.64 -19.61
CA LEU A 73 3.71 -10.33 -19.81
C LEU A 73 2.79 -9.99 -18.61
N TYR A 74 2.98 -8.80 -18.03
CA TYR A 74 2.25 -8.30 -16.84
C TYR A 74 2.52 -9.11 -15.56
N GLN A 75 3.57 -9.89 -15.49
CA GLN A 75 4.08 -10.59 -14.30
C GLN A 75 5.20 -9.80 -13.62
N ASN A 76 5.87 -10.44 -12.66
CA ASN A 76 6.98 -9.87 -11.88
C ASN A 76 6.59 -8.59 -11.11
N TRP A 77 5.46 -8.67 -10.41
CA TRP A 77 4.95 -7.51 -9.66
C TRP A 77 5.89 -7.02 -8.56
N VAL A 78 6.73 -7.93 -8.04
CA VAL A 78 7.74 -7.58 -7.04
C VAL A 78 8.88 -6.70 -7.57
N ASP A 79 9.03 -6.56 -8.87
CA ASP A 79 10.00 -5.66 -9.51
C ASP A 79 9.38 -4.30 -9.92
N CYS A 80 8.10 -4.04 -9.58
CA CYS A 80 7.49 -2.74 -9.78
C CYS A 80 8.18 -1.65 -8.95
N TYR A 81 8.12 -0.42 -9.42
CA TYR A 81 8.58 0.79 -8.72
C TYR A 81 10.02 0.75 -8.20
N PRO A 82 11.03 0.43 -9.03
CA PRO A 82 12.41 0.20 -8.58
C PRO A 82 13.02 1.42 -7.87
N ALA A 83 12.63 2.64 -8.22
CA ALA A 83 13.17 3.85 -7.64
C ALA A 83 12.68 4.11 -6.19
N ILE A 84 11.46 3.69 -5.87
CA ILE A 84 10.80 4.07 -4.61
C ILE A 84 10.39 2.89 -3.72
N ARG A 85 10.44 1.65 -4.21
CA ARG A 85 10.00 0.48 -3.43
C ARG A 85 10.71 0.30 -2.09
N LYS A 86 11.92 0.87 -1.94
CA LYS A 86 12.64 0.93 -0.66
C LYS A 86 11.91 1.70 0.44
N ASP A 87 10.96 2.56 0.04
CA ASP A 87 10.16 3.39 0.93
C ASP A 87 8.73 2.83 1.10
N LEU A 88 8.34 1.79 0.36
CA LEU A 88 7.01 1.22 0.34
C LEU A 88 6.96 -0.21 0.91
N TYR A 89 5.89 -0.51 1.64
CA TYR A 89 5.52 -1.89 1.92
C TYR A 89 4.87 -2.52 0.67
N PHE A 90 5.22 -3.76 0.36
CA PHE A 90 4.52 -4.54 -0.65
C PHE A 90 3.34 -5.26 0.00
N VAL A 91 2.11 -4.88 -0.33
CA VAL A 91 0.90 -5.47 0.22
C VAL A 91 0.22 -6.34 -0.82
N MET A 92 0.25 -7.65 -0.62
CA MET A 92 -0.55 -8.60 -1.39
C MET A 92 -2.02 -8.39 -1.02
N ASP A 93 -2.86 -8.15 -2.01
CA ASP A 93 -4.29 -7.97 -1.77
C ASP A 93 -5.02 -9.32 -1.76
N ASP A 94 -6.34 -9.31 -1.77
CA ASP A 94 -7.26 -10.43 -1.58
C ASP A 94 -6.80 -11.73 -2.27
N SER A 95 -6.93 -12.84 -1.55
CA SER A 95 -6.76 -14.22 -2.00
C SER A 95 -5.36 -14.83 -1.95
N TRP A 96 -4.37 -14.19 -1.37
CA TRP A 96 -3.07 -14.81 -1.14
C TRP A 96 -3.13 -16.00 -0.15
N ASP A 97 -4.17 -16.05 0.67
CA ASP A 97 -4.37 -16.99 1.79
C ASP A 97 -5.50 -18.03 1.58
N ILE A 98 -6.10 -18.06 0.39
CA ILE A 98 -7.16 -19.03 0.06
C ILE A 98 -6.73 -19.98 -1.06
N PRO A 99 -7.31 -21.21 -1.18
CA PRO A 99 -6.96 -22.13 -2.23
C PRO A 99 -7.15 -21.57 -3.64
N LYS A 100 -6.32 -22.01 -4.60
CA LYS A 100 -6.26 -21.46 -5.96
C LYS A 100 -7.60 -21.52 -6.71
N ASP A 101 -8.37 -22.57 -6.49
CA ASP A 101 -9.64 -22.81 -7.19
C ASP A 101 -10.86 -22.25 -6.43
N VAL A 102 -10.64 -21.55 -5.31
CA VAL A 102 -11.70 -20.99 -4.46
C VAL A 102 -11.61 -19.46 -4.54
N ASN A 103 -12.31 -18.87 -5.52
CA ASN A 103 -12.26 -17.41 -5.76
C ASN A 103 -13.59 -16.70 -5.50
N ASP A 104 -14.66 -17.44 -5.28
CA ASP A 104 -15.99 -16.93 -4.96
C ASP A 104 -16.06 -16.35 -3.53
N SER A 105 -17.13 -15.64 -3.27
CA SER A 105 -17.43 -15.12 -1.93
C SER A 105 -18.96 -15.18 -1.69
N PRO A 106 -19.38 -15.69 -0.52
CA PRO A 106 -18.54 -16.17 0.59
C PRO A 106 -17.90 -17.52 0.34
N ASN A 107 -16.77 -17.81 0.99
CA ASN A 107 -16.16 -19.13 1.05
C ASN A 107 -15.57 -19.39 2.45
N PRO A 108 -15.36 -20.67 2.86
CA PRO A 108 -14.97 -21.02 4.22
C PRO A 108 -13.50 -20.67 4.58
N TYR A 109 -12.69 -20.31 3.60
CA TYR A 109 -11.27 -19.99 3.79
C TYR A 109 -11.01 -18.50 4.05
N LEU A 110 -11.98 -17.63 3.78
CA LEU A 110 -11.80 -16.17 3.99
C LEU A 110 -11.35 -15.87 5.42
N GLY A 111 -10.23 -15.17 5.54
CA GLY A 111 -9.57 -14.87 6.80
C GLY A 111 -8.66 -15.99 7.32
N CYS A 112 -8.19 -16.89 6.46
CA CYS A 112 -7.25 -17.96 6.81
C CYS A 112 -5.91 -17.41 7.28
N VAL A 113 -5.40 -16.35 6.64
CA VAL A 113 -4.13 -15.67 6.97
C VAL A 113 -2.95 -16.66 7.02
N GLU A 114 -2.93 -17.60 6.08
CA GLU A 114 -1.83 -18.52 5.83
C GLU A 114 -1.52 -18.55 4.34
N LEU A 115 -0.25 -18.46 3.98
CA LEU A 115 0.14 -18.51 2.57
C LEU A 115 -0.38 -19.79 1.90
N SER A 116 -1.19 -19.63 0.87
CA SER A 116 -1.78 -20.74 0.12
C SER A 116 -0.70 -21.53 -0.64
N SER A 117 -0.56 -22.82 -0.35
CA SER A 117 0.51 -23.65 -0.90
C SER A 117 0.31 -24.00 -2.37
N ASP A 118 -0.90 -23.93 -2.88
CA ASP A 118 -1.23 -24.20 -4.29
C ASP A 118 -1.15 -22.95 -5.17
N ARG A 119 -1.34 -21.76 -4.58
CA ARG A 119 -1.07 -20.49 -5.24
C ARG A 119 0.42 -20.16 -5.27
N PHE A 120 1.16 -20.61 -4.26
CA PHE A 120 2.58 -20.31 -4.03
C PHE A 120 3.37 -21.60 -3.82
N PRO A 121 3.48 -22.44 -4.88
CA PRO A 121 4.00 -23.80 -4.76
C PRO A 121 5.50 -23.91 -4.52
N SER A 122 6.29 -22.88 -4.74
CA SER A 122 7.74 -22.93 -4.49
C SER A 122 8.10 -22.77 -3.02
N PHE A 123 7.22 -22.19 -2.21
CA PHE A 123 7.45 -22.00 -0.79
C PHE A 123 7.08 -23.26 0.00
N ARG A 124 8.01 -23.78 0.79
CA ARG A 124 7.92 -25.10 1.43
C ARG A 124 7.97 -24.99 2.95
N GLY A 125 7.53 -26.03 3.62
CA GLY A 125 7.51 -26.14 5.07
C GLY A 125 6.13 -25.89 5.68
N ASP A 126 6.09 -25.54 6.96
CA ASP A 126 4.85 -25.18 7.64
C ASP A 126 4.35 -23.77 7.21
N ALA A 127 3.20 -23.35 7.73
CA ALA A 127 2.58 -22.08 7.33
C ALA A 127 3.49 -20.87 7.64
N VAL A 128 4.21 -20.90 8.75
CA VAL A 128 5.12 -19.82 9.14
C VAL A 128 6.36 -19.79 8.25
N GLU A 129 6.93 -20.94 7.97
CA GLU A 129 8.12 -21.07 7.11
C GLU A 129 7.82 -20.62 5.68
N ARG A 130 6.67 -21.01 5.12
CA ARG A 130 6.25 -20.57 3.78
C ARG A 130 6.08 -19.04 3.72
N LEU A 131 5.38 -18.48 4.70
CA LEU A 131 5.15 -17.04 4.77
C LEU A 131 6.45 -16.26 4.96
N LYS A 132 7.39 -16.81 5.75
CA LYS A 132 8.73 -16.23 5.96
C LYS A 132 9.54 -16.22 4.66
N GLN A 133 9.61 -17.34 3.94
CA GLN A 133 10.31 -17.42 2.66
C GLN A 133 9.77 -16.41 1.65
N LEU A 134 8.45 -16.28 1.55
CA LEU A 134 7.81 -15.26 0.70
C LEU A 134 8.22 -13.85 1.12
N SER A 135 8.13 -13.53 2.41
CA SER A 135 8.50 -12.23 2.96
C SER A 135 9.96 -11.88 2.65
N GLU A 136 10.87 -12.81 2.89
CA GLU A 136 12.30 -12.64 2.59
C GLU A 136 12.56 -12.44 1.11
N GLN A 137 11.88 -13.19 0.24
CA GLN A 137 12.04 -13.06 -1.22
C GLN A 137 11.54 -11.70 -1.72
N ILE A 138 10.40 -11.20 -1.24
CA ILE A 138 9.90 -9.86 -1.60
C ILE A 138 10.86 -8.78 -1.08
N LYS A 139 11.29 -8.87 0.18
CA LYS A 139 12.24 -7.90 0.77
C LYS A 139 13.59 -7.89 0.04
N SER A 140 14.04 -9.05 -0.46
CA SER A 140 15.29 -9.13 -1.25
C SER A 140 15.24 -8.33 -2.54
N LYS A 141 14.06 -8.03 -3.07
CA LYS A 141 13.85 -7.15 -4.22
C LYS A 141 13.97 -5.65 -3.88
N GLY A 142 14.17 -5.33 -2.62
CA GLY A 142 14.38 -3.97 -2.14
C GLY A 142 13.14 -3.28 -1.58
N TRP A 143 12.05 -3.99 -1.35
CA TRP A 143 10.87 -3.45 -0.67
C TRP A 143 11.18 -3.20 0.81
N LYS A 144 10.61 -2.11 1.37
CA LYS A 144 10.74 -1.74 2.79
C LYS A 144 10.23 -2.84 3.71
N GLY A 145 9.17 -3.51 3.33
CA GLY A 145 8.54 -4.59 4.08
C GLY A 145 7.44 -5.26 3.28
N VAL A 146 6.77 -6.21 3.91
CA VAL A 146 5.72 -7.03 3.29
C VAL A 146 4.46 -7.01 4.13
N GLY A 147 3.32 -7.00 3.49
CA GLY A 147 2.03 -7.09 4.12
C GLY A 147 1.02 -7.89 3.30
N GLY A 148 -0.13 -8.09 3.88
CA GLY A 148 -1.25 -8.77 3.23
C GLY A 148 -2.58 -8.15 3.58
N TRP A 149 -3.51 -8.30 2.64
CA TRP A 149 -4.92 -8.04 2.85
C TRP A 149 -5.50 -9.10 3.79
N ILE A 150 -6.33 -8.67 4.73
CA ILE A 150 -6.95 -9.53 5.74
C ILE A 150 -8.47 -9.39 5.66
N CYS A 151 -9.16 -10.49 5.41
CA CYS A 151 -10.60 -10.53 5.56
C CYS A 151 -10.99 -10.37 7.03
N ALA A 152 -11.90 -9.44 7.32
CA ALA A 152 -12.33 -9.17 8.69
C ALA A 152 -13.25 -10.28 9.22
N GLN A 153 -12.73 -11.50 9.31
CA GLN A 153 -13.38 -12.68 9.90
C GLN A 153 -12.38 -13.80 10.14
N LYS A 154 -12.70 -14.68 11.08
CA LYS A 154 -12.00 -15.96 11.24
C LYS A 154 -12.47 -16.93 10.17
N ALA A 155 -11.53 -17.66 9.57
CA ALA A 155 -11.88 -18.72 8.60
C ALA A 155 -12.73 -19.82 9.23
N GLU A 156 -13.78 -20.26 8.53
CA GLU A 156 -14.67 -21.32 8.99
C GLU A 156 -13.95 -22.68 9.06
N THR A 157 -12.95 -22.86 8.23
CA THR A 157 -12.06 -24.05 8.27
C THR A 157 -11.34 -24.22 9.62
N HIS A 158 -11.31 -23.18 10.43
CA HIS A 158 -10.70 -23.16 11.76
C HIS A 158 -11.73 -22.91 12.88
N ALA A 159 -12.98 -23.29 12.65
CA ALA A 159 -14.08 -23.04 13.59
C ALA A 159 -13.82 -23.54 15.02
N ALA A 160 -13.09 -24.65 15.17
CA ALA A 160 -12.78 -25.22 16.47
C ALA A 160 -11.83 -24.38 17.35
N ILE A 161 -11.07 -23.47 16.77
CA ILE A 161 -10.15 -22.60 17.52
C ILE A 161 -10.93 -21.40 18.07
N PRO A 162 -10.85 -21.10 19.39
CA PRO A 162 -11.46 -19.89 19.94
C PRO A 162 -10.95 -18.62 19.23
N GLU A 163 -11.82 -17.64 19.03
CA GLU A 163 -11.55 -16.41 18.24
C GLU A 163 -10.26 -15.71 18.64
N GLU A 164 -10.09 -15.43 19.93
CA GLU A 164 -8.91 -14.71 20.44
C GLU A 164 -7.62 -15.51 20.24
N GLU A 165 -7.67 -16.83 20.49
CA GLU A 165 -6.51 -17.70 20.27
C GLU A 165 -6.16 -17.82 18.79
N TYR A 166 -7.16 -17.84 17.91
CA TYR A 166 -6.98 -17.83 16.46
C TYR A 166 -6.17 -16.60 16.02
N TRP A 167 -6.64 -15.40 16.36
CA TRP A 167 -5.96 -14.17 15.96
C TRP A 167 -4.59 -14.01 16.61
N LYS A 168 -4.43 -14.45 17.85
CA LYS A 168 -3.11 -14.51 18.50
C LYS A 168 -2.13 -15.41 17.75
N GLN A 169 -2.58 -16.58 17.27
CA GLN A 169 -1.74 -17.47 16.47
C GLN A 169 -1.36 -16.83 15.13
N ARG A 170 -2.30 -16.22 14.42
CA ARG A 170 -2.05 -15.54 13.14
C ARG A 170 -1.10 -14.36 13.27
N ILE A 171 -1.26 -13.55 14.29
CA ILE A 171 -0.37 -12.41 14.57
C ILE A 171 1.03 -12.88 14.96
N LYS A 172 1.17 -13.93 15.76
CA LYS A 172 2.46 -14.51 16.07
C LYS A 172 3.15 -15.12 14.85
N ALA A 173 2.39 -15.78 13.97
CA ALA A 173 2.89 -16.29 12.70
C ALA A 173 3.40 -15.16 11.79
N ALA A 174 2.61 -14.08 11.64
CA ALA A 174 3.02 -12.90 10.90
C ALA A 174 4.30 -12.27 11.46
N ASN A 175 4.40 -12.15 12.79
CA ASN A 175 5.61 -11.66 13.47
C ASN A 175 6.83 -12.54 13.17
N ALA A 176 6.69 -13.85 13.29
CA ALA A 176 7.78 -14.81 13.06
C ALA A 176 8.20 -14.85 11.58
N ALA A 177 7.25 -14.61 10.66
CA ALA A 177 7.50 -14.53 9.23
C ALA A 177 8.07 -13.17 8.78
N GLY A 178 8.16 -12.18 9.67
CA GLY A 178 8.62 -10.83 9.33
C GLY A 178 7.63 -10.06 8.46
N PHE A 179 6.34 -10.30 8.64
CA PHE A 179 5.28 -9.47 8.06
C PHE A 179 5.16 -8.16 8.80
N ASP A 180 4.98 -7.06 8.06
CA ASP A 180 5.05 -5.71 8.59
C ASP A 180 3.71 -4.96 8.54
N TYR A 181 2.76 -5.43 7.69
CA TYR A 181 1.52 -4.71 7.41
C TYR A 181 0.32 -5.63 7.21
N TRP A 182 -0.80 -5.33 7.87
CA TRP A 182 -2.10 -5.97 7.67
C TRP A 182 -3.13 -4.94 7.21
N LYS A 183 -3.63 -5.09 6.00
CA LYS A 183 -4.73 -4.31 5.42
C LYS A 183 -6.04 -5.01 5.75
N VAL A 184 -6.68 -4.66 6.87
CA VAL A 184 -7.92 -5.31 7.34
C VAL A 184 -9.13 -4.64 6.70
N ASP A 185 -9.80 -5.37 5.82
CA ASP A 185 -10.83 -4.84 4.96
C ASP A 185 -12.24 -5.36 5.30
N TRP A 186 -12.99 -5.80 4.30
CA TRP A 186 -14.33 -6.35 4.47
C TRP A 186 -14.35 -7.76 5.10
N GLY A 187 -15.54 -8.22 5.51
CA GLY A 187 -15.78 -9.53 6.11
C GLY A 187 -16.98 -9.49 7.04
N LYS A 188 -17.24 -10.58 7.75
CA LYS A 188 -18.38 -10.65 8.69
C LYS A 188 -18.28 -9.63 9.83
N GLU A 189 -17.06 -9.27 10.21
CA GLU A 189 -16.74 -8.35 11.30
C GLU A 189 -16.32 -6.95 10.79
N ASP A 190 -16.61 -6.64 9.53
CA ASP A 190 -16.14 -5.42 8.86
C ASP A 190 -16.54 -4.14 9.59
N ARG A 191 -17.75 -4.13 10.18
CA ARG A 191 -18.32 -3.00 10.93
C ARG A 191 -18.30 -3.18 12.45
N ASN A 192 -17.71 -4.26 12.94
CA ASN A 192 -17.60 -4.56 14.35
C ASN A 192 -16.40 -3.87 14.99
N GLY A 193 -16.59 -2.70 15.58
CA GLY A 193 -15.53 -1.93 16.22
C GLY A 193 -14.88 -2.64 17.41
N GLU A 194 -15.62 -3.46 18.15
CA GLU A 194 -15.07 -4.22 19.28
C GLU A 194 -14.09 -5.30 18.78
N TRP A 195 -14.48 -6.05 17.76
CA TRP A 195 -13.62 -7.04 17.13
C TRP A 195 -12.33 -6.42 16.58
N ARG A 196 -12.46 -5.30 15.84
CA ARG A 196 -11.30 -4.60 15.25
C ARG A 196 -10.37 -4.05 16.33
N ARG A 197 -10.93 -3.49 17.40
CA ARG A 197 -10.15 -3.03 18.58
C ARG A 197 -9.38 -4.17 19.23
N LYS A 198 -10.03 -5.33 19.44
CA LYS A 198 -9.39 -6.53 19.97
C LYS A 198 -8.25 -7.00 19.06
N LEU A 199 -8.46 -7.04 17.75
CA LEU A 199 -7.44 -7.43 16.78
C LEU A 199 -6.19 -6.54 16.91
N THR A 200 -6.37 -5.22 16.94
CA THR A 200 -5.25 -4.27 17.13
C THR A 200 -4.56 -4.48 18.49
N ALA A 201 -5.30 -4.71 19.55
CA ALA A 201 -4.72 -4.95 20.87
C ALA A 201 -3.87 -6.22 20.92
N ILE A 202 -4.30 -7.30 20.24
CA ILE A 202 -3.52 -8.53 20.08
C ILE A 202 -2.25 -8.23 19.26
N GLY A 203 -2.38 -7.44 18.19
CA GLY A 203 -1.24 -7.00 17.36
C GLY A 203 -0.18 -6.29 18.19
N LYS A 204 -0.55 -5.26 18.94
CA LYS A 204 0.36 -4.51 19.81
C LYS A 204 1.09 -5.39 20.81
N ARG A 205 0.41 -6.42 21.33
CA ARG A 205 0.97 -7.33 22.34
C ARG A 205 1.96 -8.34 21.77
N TYR A 206 1.71 -8.88 20.58
CA TYR A 206 2.44 -10.02 20.04
C TYR A 206 3.25 -9.73 18.78
N ALA A 207 3.00 -8.61 18.13
CA ALA A 207 3.72 -8.12 16.94
C ALA A 207 3.74 -6.58 16.93
N PRO A 208 4.45 -5.91 17.86
CA PRO A 208 4.35 -4.45 18.04
C PRO A 208 4.84 -3.64 16.83
N HIS A 209 5.63 -4.25 15.93
CA HIS A 209 6.07 -3.62 14.69
C HIS A 209 5.05 -3.74 13.55
N LEU A 210 4.11 -4.70 13.65
CA LEU A 210 3.06 -4.90 12.65
C LEU A 210 2.10 -3.71 12.65
N TYR A 211 1.93 -3.08 11.49
CA TYR A 211 0.89 -2.09 11.28
C TYR A 211 -0.43 -2.78 10.99
N ILE A 212 -1.44 -2.51 11.80
CA ILE A 212 -2.81 -2.99 11.55
C ILE A 212 -3.65 -1.81 11.07
N GLU A 213 -3.98 -1.86 9.79
CA GLU A 213 -4.82 -0.88 9.12
C GLU A 213 -6.29 -1.28 9.21
N HIS A 214 -7.12 -0.31 9.55
CA HIS A 214 -8.57 -0.42 9.47
C HIS A 214 -9.15 0.62 8.51
N ALA A 215 -10.41 0.41 8.13
CA ALA A 215 -11.18 1.27 7.25
C ALA A 215 -12.67 1.23 7.59
N LEU A 216 -13.55 1.79 6.77
CA LEU A 216 -15.00 1.66 6.75
C LEU A 216 -15.76 2.63 7.67
N ARG A 217 -15.34 2.83 8.92
CA ARG A 217 -16.02 3.71 9.88
C ARG A 217 -15.01 4.64 10.53
N ASN A 218 -15.27 5.94 10.50
CA ASN A 218 -14.35 6.98 10.98
C ASN A 218 -13.88 6.78 12.43
N GLU A 219 -14.78 6.29 13.30
CA GLU A 219 -14.45 6.01 14.70
C GLU A 219 -13.36 4.93 14.87
N PHE A 220 -13.10 4.12 13.88
CA PHE A 220 -12.05 3.11 13.97
C PHE A 220 -10.64 3.69 14.02
N ILE A 221 -10.44 4.95 13.60
CA ILE A 221 -9.15 5.63 13.74
C ILE A 221 -8.68 5.65 15.20
N GLU A 222 -9.61 5.69 16.18
CA GLU A 222 -9.27 5.77 17.60
C GLU A 222 -8.31 4.66 18.05
N PHE A 223 -8.41 3.47 17.46
CA PHE A 223 -7.61 2.31 17.84
C PHE A 223 -6.75 1.76 16.70
N SER A 224 -6.77 2.38 15.53
CA SER A 224 -6.00 1.96 14.36
C SER A 224 -4.54 2.35 14.47
N ASP A 225 -3.64 1.48 14.03
CA ASP A 225 -2.28 1.90 13.69
C ASP A 225 -2.31 2.81 12.47
N VAL A 226 -3.04 2.39 11.43
CA VAL A 226 -3.31 3.13 10.21
C VAL A 226 -4.81 3.08 9.93
N PHE A 227 -5.40 4.22 9.58
CA PHE A 227 -6.78 4.29 9.13
C PHE A 227 -6.82 4.71 7.68
N ARG A 228 -7.37 3.85 6.81
CA ARG A 228 -7.47 4.09 5.37
C ARG A 228 -8.74 4.87 5.03
N THR A 229 -8.55 6.01 4.37
CA THR A 229 -9.63 6.64 3.61
C THR A 229 -9.83 5.83 2.33
N TYR A 230 -11.08 5.62 1.93
CA TYR A 230 -11.31 4.93 0.67
C TYR A 230 -10.89 5.75 -0.53
N ASP A 231 -10.59 5.03 -1.57
CA ASP A 231 -9.97 5.42 -2.81
C ASP A 231 -10.69 6.56 -3.50
N VAL A 232 -9.88 7.36 -4.15
CA VAL A 232 -10.35 8.37 -5.08
C VAL A 232 -10.14 7.84 -6.49
N GLU A 233 -11.21 7.48 -7.14
CA GLU A 233 -11.16 6.87 -8.46
C GLU A 233 -10.79 7.84 -9.59
N ASN A 234 -10.89 9.15 -9.36
CA ASN A 234 -10.57 10.17 -10.34
C ASN A 234 -10.19 11.51 -9.69
N ILE A 235 -9.53 12.37 -10.47
CA ILE A 235 -9.01 13.68 -10.01
C ILE A 235 -10.11 14.61 -9.48
N THR A 236 -11.36 14.45 -9.92
CA THR A 236 -12.48 15.29 -9.47
C THR A 236 -12.95 14.93 -8.07
N ALA A 237 -12.52 13.80 -7.53
CA ALA A 237 -12.88 13.36 -6.19
C ALA A 237 -11.96 13.95 -5.08
N GLN A 238 -10.93 14.73 -5.43
CA GLN A 238 -10.04 15.37 -4.44
C GLN A 238 -10.78 16.11 -3.32
N PRO A 239 -11.82 16.93 -3.58
CA PRO A 239 -12.58 17.57 -2.52
C PRO A 239 -13.24 16.57 -1.56
N ILE A 240 -13.67 15.41 -2.07
CA ILE A 240 -14.26 14.34 -1.26
C ILE A 240 -13.21 13.74 -0.33
N THR A 241 -11.99 13.48 -0.83
CA THR A 241 -10.89 12.96 -0.04
C THR A 241 -10.47 13.94 1.06
N ILE A 242 -10.33 15.23 0.73
CA ILE A 242 -10.02 16.26 1.72
C ILE A 242 -11.10 16.29 2.81
N ARG A 243 -12.37 16.25 2.43
CA ARG A 243 -13.48 16.22 3.38
C ARG A 243 -13.42 14.99 4.28
N ARG A 244 -13.19 13.78 3.71
CA ARG A 244 -13.03 12.55 4.51
C ARG A 244 -11.92 12.68 5.54
N ILE A 245 -10.78 13.27 5.17
CA ILE A 245 -9.68 13.51 6.12
C ILE A 245 -10.11 14.49 7.20
N CYS A 246 -10.78 15.60 6.84
CA CYS A 246 -11.30 16.56 7.81
C CYS A 246 -12.30 15.92 8.79
N ASP A 247 -13.14 15.00 8.30
CA ASP A 247 -14.11 14.29 9.13
C ASP A 247 -13.45 13.33 10.14
N LEU A 248 -12.19 12.97 9.95
CA LEU A 248 -11.40 12.13 10.86
C LEU A 248 -10.74 12.94 12.00
N LEU A 249 -10.47 14.22 11.79
CA LEU A 249 -9.74 15.05 12.75
C LEU A 249 -10.39 15.17 14.15
N PRO A 250 -11.73 15.10 14.32
CA PRO A 250 -12.35 15.13 15.62
C PRO A 250 -12.11 13.89 16.49
N TYR A 251 -11.78 12.75 15.87
CA TYR A 251 -11.58 11.51 16.60
C TYR A 251 -10.21 11.51 17.28
N LYS A 252 -10.19 11.08 18.54
CA LYS A 252 -8.98 10.99 19.35
C LYS A 252 -8.48 9.56 19.36
N THR A 253 -7.21 9.37 19.08
CA THR A 253 -6.57 8.06 19.22
C THR A 253 -6.45 7.66 20.70
N VAL A 254 -6.67 6.39 20.99
CA VAL A 254 -6.43 5.80 22.31
C VAL A 254 -4.94 5.52 22.50
N GLU A 255 -4.53 5.31 23.75
CA GLU A 255 -3.15 4.98 24.08
C GLU A 255 -2.63 3.79 23.24
N GLY A 256 -1.47 3.97 22.67
CA GLY A 256 -0.79 2.98 21.83
C GLY A 256 -1.33 2.89 20.38
N ALA A 257 -2.42 3.54 20.03
CA ALA A 257 -2.84 3.67 18.63
C ALA A 257 -1.94 4.71 17.94
N LYS A 258 -1.56 4.44 16.70
CA LYS A 258 -0.73 5.37 15.92
C LYS A 258 -1.59 6.45 15.24
N GLY A 259 -2.85 6.11 14.91
CA GLY A 259 -3.83 7.05 14.34
C GLY A 259 -3.40 7.68 13.01
N ILE A 260 -2.56 6.99 12.26
CA ILE A 260 -2.06 7.46 10.98
C ILE A 260 -3.17 7.34 9.95
N ILE A 261 -3.42 8.41 9.21
CA ILE A 261 -4.37 8.38 8.09
C ILE A 261 -3.61 7.99 6.84
N ASN A 262 -4.06 6.94 6.16
CA ASN A 262 -3.62 6.56 4.83
C ASN A 262 -4.60 7.11 3.79
N CYS A 263 -4.08 7.81 2.80
CA CYS A 263 -4.84 8.32 1.67
C CYS A 263 -4.48 7.48 0.43
N GLU A 264 -5.30 6.50 0.14
CA GLU A 264 -5.08 5.56 -0.96
C GLU A 264 -5.33 6.26 -2.31
N ASP A 265 -4.38 6.10 -3.25
CA ASP A 265 -4.39 6.64 -4.62
C ASP A 265 -4.43 8.17 -4.80
N GLU A 266 -4.27 8.93 -3.74
CA GLU A 266 -4.18 10.40 -3.79
C GLU A 266 -2.89 10.93 -3.15
N PRO A 267 -1.70 10.59 -3.69
CA PRO A 267 -0.42 10.88 -3.06
C PRO A 267 -0.18 12.38 -2.87
N TYR A 268 -0.71 13.25 -3.72
CA TYR A 268 -0.54 14.70 -3.57
C TYR A 268 -1.31 15.24 -2.38
N ILE A 269 -2.55 14.77 -2.19
CA ILE A 269 -3.36 15.13 -1.02
C ILE A 269 -2.73 14.52 0.22
N ALA A 270 -2.34 13.25 0.16
CA ALA A 270 -1.68 12.56 1.26
C ALA A 270 -0.44 13.32 1.76
N VAL A 271 0.49 13.65 0.86
CA VAL A 271 1.70 14.41 1.20
C VAL A 271 1.36 15.81 1.71
N GLY A 272 0.45 16.52 1.05
CA GLY A 272 0.05 17.88 1.43
C GLY A 272 -0.61 17.99 2.80
N LEU A 273 -1.25 16.90 3.26
CA LEU A 273 -1.94 16.83 4.55
C LEU A 273 -1.19 15.98 5.60
N GLY A 274 0.01 15.48 5.28
CA GLY A 274 0.79 14.66 6.20
C GLY A 274 0.24 13.25 6.41
N CYS A 275 -0.52 12.72 5.44
CA CYS A 275 -1.04 11.37 5.46
C CYS A 275 -0.01 10.36 4.89
N ALA A 276 -0.13 9.10 5.26
CA ALA A 276 0.55 8.02 4.56
C ALA A 276 -0.07 7.78 3.17
N ILE A 277 0.69 7.17 2.29
CA ILE A 277 0.30 6.92 0.90
C ILE A 277 0.00 5.44 0.70
N GLY A 278 -1.17 5.13 0.13
CA GLY A 278 -1.48 3.81 -0.40
C GLY A 278 -1.49 3.85 -1.92
N VAL A 279 -0.47 3.26 -2.57
CA VAL A 279 -0.40 3.18 -4.02
C VAL A 279 -1.15 1.95 -4.50
N MET A 280 -2.27 2.17 -5.19
CA MET A 280 -3.08 1.10 -5.81
C MET A 280 -2.82 1.01 -7.32
N ARG A 281 -2.26 2.05 -7.93
CA ARG A 281 -2.07 2.13 -9.37
C ARG A 281 -1.02 1.13 -9.85
N HIS A 282 -1.35 0.43 -10.93
CA HIS A 282 -0.39 -0.45 -11.61
C HIS A 282 0.56 0.34 -12.52
N PRO A 283 1.79 -0.15 -12.74
CA PRO A 283 2.78 0.51 -13.60
C PRO A 283 2.49 0.35 -15.09
N PHE A 284 1.61 -0.56 -15.47
CA PHE A 284 1.27 -0.84 -16.86
C PHE A 284 0.40 0.28 -17.44
N ALA A 285 0.55 0.52 -18.72
CA ALA A 285 -0.19 1.58 -19.42
C ALA A 285 -0.74 1.04 -20.74
N GLY A 286 -1.93 1.55 -21.13
CA GLY A 286 -2.53 1.23 -22.40
C GLY A 286 -3.79 0.40 -22.29
N THR A 287 -3.92 -0.51 -23.23
CA THR A 287 -5.07 -1.40 -23.36
C THR A 287 -4.96 -2.56 -22.36
N LEU A 288 -6.06 -2.95 -21.74
CA LEU A 288 -6.14 -4.15 -20.92
C LEU A 288 -5.79 -5.40 -21.74
N PRO A 289 -5.36 -6.51 -21.10
CA PRO A 289 -5.01 -7.75 -21.80
C PRO A 289 -6.10 -8.32 -22.72
N ASP A 290 -7.36 -8.02 -22.45
CA ASP A 290 -8.51 -8.42 -23.29
C ASP A 290 -8.83 -7.47 -24.46
N GLY A 291 -8.01 -6.45 -24.68
CA GLY A 291 -8.20 -5.45 -25.75
C GLY A 291 -9.08 -4.26 -25.38
N ILE A 292 -9.63 -4.21 -24.16
CA ILE A 292 -10.45 -3.08 -23.70
C ILE A 292 -9.55 -1.95 -23.21
N GLN A 293 -9.97 -0.71 -23.42
CA GLN A 293 -9.27 0.45 -22.86
C GLN A 293 -9.43 0.48 -21.34
N ASP A 294 -8.32 0.75 -20.64
CA ASP A 294 -8.33 0.91 -19.18
C ASP A 294 -8.88 2.28 -18.81
N PHE A 295 -10.17 2.37 -18.59
CA PHE A 295 -10.85 3.59 -18.14
C PHE A 295 -10.90 3.70 -16.61
N VAL A 296 -10.64 2.64 -15.88
CA VAL A 296 -10.65 2.62 -14.41
C VAL A 296 -9.51 3.46 -13.86
N PHE A 297 -8.35 3.43 -14.53
CA PHE A 297 -7.18 4.22 -14.17
C PHE A 297 -6.79 5.19 -15.29
N PRO A 298 -7.38 6.38 -15.29
CA PRO A 298 -7.12 7.36 -16.33
C PRO A 298 -5.66 7.85 -16.31
N PRO A 299 -5.21 8.60 -17.33
CA PRO A 299 -3.82 9.06 -17.49
C PRO A 299 -3.18 9.71 -16.27
N VAL A 300 -3.98 10.27 -15.37
CA VAL A 300 -3.49 10.82 -14.07
C VAL A 300 -2.72 9.79 -13.25
N GLY A 301 -3.17 8.54 -13.23
CA GLY A 301 -2.45 7.46 -12.56
C GLY A 301 -1.06 7.19 -13.16
N ARG A 302 -0.89 7.42 -14.46
CA ARG A 302 0.42 7.32 -15.14
C ARG A 302 1.34 8.49 -14.80
N ASP A 303 0.78 9.67 -14.59
CA ASP A 303 1.56 10.84 -14.16
C ASP A 303 2.05 10.69 -12.74
N ILE A 304 1.27 10.07 -11.87
CA ILE A 304 1.70 9.69 -10.52
C ILE A 304 2.88 8.73 -10.60
N LYS A 305 2.82 7.70 -11.43
CA LYS A 305 3.94 6.79 -11.66
C LYS A 305 5.22 7.55 -12.07
N ARG A 306 5.13 8.43 -13.06
CA ARG A 306 6.30 9.20 -13.54
C ARG A 306 6.91 10.10 -12.48
N ARG A 307 6.15 10.52 -11.49
CA ARG A 307 6.63 11.40 -10.42
C ARG A 307 7.12 10.63 -9.21
N LEU A 308 6.71 9.37 -9.06
CA LEU A 308 7.23 8.46 -8.05
C LEU A 308 8.47 7.71 -8.51
N ASP A 309 8.61 7.44 -9.81
CA ASP A 309 9.81 6.88 -10.45
C ASP A 309 10.80 8.00 -10.81
#